data_b33c46fdc58d63790fb8777c37cc31c6
#
_entry.id   b33c46fdc58d63790fb8777c37cc31c6
#
_cell.length_a   1.000
_cell.length_b   1.000
_cell.length_c   1.000
_cell.angle_alpha   90.00
_cell.angle_beta   90.00
_cell.angle_gamma   90.00
#
_symmetry.space_group_name_H-M   'P 1'
#
loop_
_entity.id
_entity.type
_entity.pdbx_description
1 polymer ?
#
loop_
_entity_poly.entity_id
_entity_poly.type
_entity_poly.pdbx_seq_one_letter_code
_entity_poly.pdbx_strand_id
1 'polypeptide(L)'
;MDQRLRRAVDAIARDRSSGAAELAFRACVALRQWARRQPTVSRDDLLAAAHAFLTAQPAMAPLLRLANELALAADESAPSRYLERSLSRFSYALRTSPAGIARHFLLALGKAKPKIIITYSYSSIVLRAIVAARSRIWQVICSEGRPALEGRKTMQQILRRGKGIGACLTTDAALHMFTAYSHALVVGADSLAETGFINKAGTGALVAHAAQIGRPIWVLADTSKLLPRAIDAIRSDRYGLDSEIWAAAPRRLSILNPYFETTRYQPGVSILTEKGWRTPAQMRREIKAIKVSPLLAALVKPPHRS
;
A
#
# COMPACT_ATOMS: atom_id res chain seq x y z
N MET A 1 -2.86 3.77 27.28
CA MET A 1 -1.84 3.08 26.41
C MET A 1 -0.56 2.87 27.19
N ASP A 2 -0.06 1.61 27.33
CA ASP A 2 1.15 1.27 28.09
C ASP A 2 2.47 1.64 27.35
N GLN A 3 3.61 1.63 28.08
CA GLN A 3 4.92 1.99 27.54
C GLN A 3 5.38 1.05 26.40
N ARG A 4 4.99 -0.23 26.43
CA ARG A 4 5.38 -1.20 25.41
C ARG A 4 4.67 -0.91 24.08
N LEU A 5 3.37 -0.58 24.13
CA LEU A 5 2.65 -0.19 22.93
C LEU A 5 3.17 1.12 22.34
N ARG A 6 3.51 2.11 23.19
CA ARG A 6 4.14 3.37 22.73
C ARG A 6 5.43 3.10 21.98
N ARG A 7 6.35 2.27 22.53
CA ARG A 7 7.59 1.89 21.83
C ARG A 7 7.35 1.21 20.50
N ALA A 8 6.33 0.36 20.40
CA ALA A 8 5.97 -0.30 19.14
C ALA A 8 5.45 0.71 18.10
N VAL A 9 4.62 1.67 18.49
CA VAL A 9 4.15 2.76 17.63
C VAL A 9 5.31 3.62 17.15
N ASP A 10 6.22 4.01 18.05
CA ASP A 10 7.41 4.81 17.72
C ASP A 10 8.33 4.08 16.72
N ALA A 11 8.50 2.77 16.89
CA ALA A 11 9.26 1.95 15.96
C ALA A 11 8.61 1.91 14.56
N ILE A 12 7.27 1.80 14.50
CA ILE A 12 6.51 1.86 13.25
C ILE A 12 6.63 3.26 12.62
N ALA A 13 6.53 4.33 13.42
CA ALA A 13 6.62 5.71 12.92
C ALA A 13 7.98 6.02 12.28
N ARG A 14 9.07 5.45 12.82
CA ARG A 14 10.44 5.66 12.32
C ARG A 14 10.82 4.75 11.16
N ASP A 15 10.08 3.67 10.92
CA ASP A 15 10.41 2.70 9.86
C ASP A 15 10.16 3.31 8.48
N ARG A 16 11.21 3.37 7.65
CA ARG A 16 11.20 3.92 6.30
C ARG A 16 11.39 2.83 5.22
N SER A 17 11.60 1.59 5.64
CA SER A 17 12.00 0.47 4.76
C SER A 17 10.93 -0.60 4.59
N SER A 18 10.04 -0.76 5.57
CA SER A 18 9.00 -1.79 5.55
C SER A 18 7.77 -1.34 4.77
N GLY A 19 7.12 -2.29 4.08
CA GLY A 19 5.87 -2.02 3.37
C GLY A 19 4.67 -1.91 4.32
N ALA A 20 3.61 -1.24 3.87
CA ALA A 20 2.41 -0.95 4.66
C ALA A 20 1.77 -2.19 5.31
N ALA A 21 1.72 -3.34 4.60
CA ALA A 21 1.17 -4.59 5.14
C ALA A 21 2.00 -5.16 6.29
N GLU A 22 3.33 -5.06 6.21
CA GLU A 22 4.24 -5.51 7.27
C GLU A 22 4.10 -4.64 8.53
N LEU A 23 4.08 -3.32 8.36
CA LEU A 23 3.88 -2.39 9.48
C LEU A 23 2.52 -2.60 10.15
N ALA A 24 1.47 -2.80 9.37
CA ALA A 24 0.14 -3.10 9.89
C ALA A 24 0.09 -4.46 10.63
N PHE A 25 0.82 -5.47 10.14
CA PHE A 25 0.91 -6.75 10.84
C PHE A 25 1.64 -6.60 12.19
N ARG A 26 2.75 -5.88 12.24
CA ARG A 26 3.47 -5.54 13.49
C ARG A 26 2.58 -4.76 14.46
N ALA A 27 1.79 -3.81 13.95
CA ALA A 27 0.80 -3.08 14.74
C ALA A 27 -0.26 -4.01 15.34
N CYS A 28 -0.81 -4.95 14.55
CA CYS A 28 -1.75 -5.95 15.06
C CYS A 28 -1.16 -6.81 16.18
N VAL A 29 0.10 -7.24 16.03
CA VAL A 29 0.79 -8.04 17.05
C VAL A 29 0.95 -7.23 18.34
N ALA A 30 1.40 -5.98 18.25
CA ALA A 30 1.59 -5.09 19.40
C ALA A 30 0.27 -4.80 20.12
N LEU A 31 -0.81 -4.53 19.37
CA LEU A 31 -2.16 -4.29 19.93
C LEU A 31 -2.72 -5.53 20.61
N ARG A 32 -2.58 -6.72 20.03
CA ARG A 32 -3.04 -7.97 20.68
C ARG A 32 -2.29 -8.24 21.97
N GLN A 33 -0.98 -8.03 22.00
CA GLN A 33 -0.16 -8.17 23.21
C GLN A 33 -0.56 -7.14 24.27
N TRP A 34 -0.82 -5.90 23.87
CA TRP A 34 -1.29 -4.85 24.76
C TRP A 34 -2.65 -5.17 25.35
N ALA A 35 -3.64 -5.51 24.50
CA ALA A 35 -4.99 -5.84 24.97
C ALA A 35 -5.03 -7.01 25.97
N ARG A 36 -4.21 -8.05 25.74
CA ARG A 36 -4.13 -9.21 26.63
C ARG A 36 -3.53 -8.90 28.01
N ARG A 37 -2.76 -7.82 28.15
CA ARG A 37 -2.18 -7.39 29.43
C ARG A 37 -3.10 -6.49 30.24
N GLN A 38 -4.19 -6.03 29.65
CA GLN A 38 -5.17 -5.16 30.32
C GLN A 38 -6.31 -6.00 30.88
N PRO A 39 -6.75 -5.81 32.14
CA PRO A 39 -7.94 -6.42 32.68
C PRO A 39 -9.18 -6.03 31.87
N THR A 40 -9.26 -4.75 31.53
CA THR A 40 -10.26 -4.15 30.62
C THR A 40 -9.58 -3.10 29.76
N VAL A 41 -10.01 -3.00 28.50
CA VAL A 41 -9.52 -1.97 27.59
C VAL A 41 -10.51 -0.80 27.63
N SER A 42 -10.09 0.34 28.17
CA SER A 42 -10.96 1.52 28.27
C SER A 42 -11.18 2.20 26.93
N ARG A 43 -12.28 2.95 26.80
CA ARG A 43 -12.58 3.78 25.65
C ARG A 43 -11.45 4.76 25.35
N ASP A 44 -10.95 5.45 26.36
CA ASP A 44 -9.89 6.45 26.20
C ASP A 44 -8.57 5.84 25.75
N ASP A 45 -8.23 4.65 26.23
CA ASP A 45 -7.06 3.92 25.78
C ASP A 45 -7.15 3.50 24.30
N LEU A 46 -8.34 3.10 23.85
CA LEU A 46 -8.58 2.75 22.44
C LEU A 46 -8.45 3.98 21.54
N LEU A 47 -9.01 5.12 21.93
CA LEU A 47 -8.91 6.37 21.18
C LEU A 47 -7.47 6.91 21.17
N ALA A 48 -6.74 6.83 22.29
CA ALA A 48 -5.34 7.18 22.35
C ALA A 48 -4.47 6.29 21.43
N ALA A 49 -4.75 4.99 21.39
CA ALA A 49 -4.07 4.08 20.47
C ALA A 49 -4.44 4.37 19.00
N ALA A 50 -5.72 4.65 18.70
CA ALA A 50 -6.16 5.03 17.36
C ALA A 50 -5.43 6.29 16.87
N HIS A 51 -5.37 7.34 17.68
CA HIS A 51 -4.63 8.57 17.37
C HIS A 51 -3.15 8.29 17.10
N ALA A 52 -2.51 7.48 17.93
CA ALA A 52 -1.10 7.14 17.78
C ALA A 52 -0.80 6.43 16.44
N PHE A 53 -1.68 5.53 15.98
CA PHE A 53 -1.51 4.86 14.68
C PHE A 53 -1.87 5.76 13.48
N LEU A 54 -2.83 6.68 13.63
CA LEU A 54 -3.15 7.69 12.61
C LEU A 54 -1.94 8.60 12.31
N THR A 55 -1.21 8.97 13.36
CA THR A 55 -0.07 9.90 13.26
C THR A 55 1.24 9.20 12.92
N ALA A 56 1.39 7.90 13.25
CA ALA A 56 2.62 7.16 13.01
C ALA A 56 3.01 7.04 11.54
N GLN A 57 2.05 6.71 10.67
CA GLN A 57 2.24 6.58 9.22
C GLN A 57 0.97 7.04 8.47
N PRO A 58 0.74 8.35 8.38
CA PRO A 58 -0.53 8.92 7.92
C PRO A 58 -0.82 8.71 6.42
N ALA A 59 0.15 8.22 5.63
CA ALA A 59 -0.04 7.87 4.22
C ALA A 59 -0.42 6.39 4.01
N MET A 60 -0.37 5.55 5.06
CA MET A 60 -0.52 4.09 4.92
C MET A 60 -1.93 3.60 5.28
N ALA A 61 -2.74 3.31 4.29
CA ALA A 61 -4.13 2.87 4.48
C ALA A 61 -4.33 1.71 5.47
N PRO A 62 -3.50 0.64 5.52
CA PRO A 62 -3.71 -0.41 6.49
C PRO A 62 -3.60 0.04 7.95
N LEU A 63 -2.74 1.03 8.25
CA LEU A 63 -2.63 1.59 9.61
C LEU A 63 -3.80 2.54 9.93
N LEU A 64 -4.22 3.35 8.96
CA LEU A 64 -5.43 4.17 9.09
C LEU A 64 -6.68 3.32 9.29
N ARG A 65 -6.78 2.19 8.57
CA ARG A 65 -7.86 1.20 8.75
C ARG A 65 -7.82 0.55 10.13
N LEU A 66 -6.63 0.24 10.64
CA LEU A 66 -6.46 -0.31 11.98
C LEU A 66 -6.87 0.70 13.05
N ALA A 67 -6.52 1.98 12.88
CA ALA A 67 -6.98 3.07 13.76
C ALA A 67 -8.51 3.19 13.75
N ASN A 68 -9.16 3.01 12.60
CA ASN A 68 -10.61 2.97 12.51
C ASN A 68 -11.22 1.78 13.31
N GLU A 69 -10.61 0.60 13.25
CA GLU A 69 -11.08 -0.55 14.04
C GLU A 69 -10.97 -0.30 15.56
N LEU A 70 -9.93 0.42 16.00
CA LEU A 70 -9.78 0.85 17.40
C LEU A 70 -10.88 1.86 17.80
N ALA A 71 -11.16 2.84 16.94
CA ALA A 71 -12.21 3.82 17.16
C ALA A 71 -13.62 3.18 17.16
N LEU A 72 -13.86 2.19 16.29
CA LEU A 72 -15.11 1.41 16.31
C LEU A 72 -15.24 0.58 17.60
N ALA A 73 -14.13 -0.02 18.06
CA ALA A 73 -14.13 -0.78 19.32
C ALA A 73 -14.48 0.10 20.53
N ALA A 74 -14.12 1.38 20.51
CA ALA A 74 -14.40 2.33 21.60
C ALA A 74 -15.89 2.61 21.80
N ASP A 75 -16.73 2.36 20.80
CA ASP A 75 -18.19 2.55 20.85
C ASP A 75 -18.94 1.23 21.11
N GLU A 76 -18.25 0.11 21.26
CA GLU A 76 -18.88 -1.21 21.49
C GLU A 76 -19.12 -1.47 22.98
N SER A 77 -20.16 -2.23 23.27
CA SER A 77 -20.49 -2.67 24.66
C SER A 77 -19.46 -3.66 25.22
N ALA A 78 -18.74 -4.38 24.34
CA ALA A 78 -17.68 -5.32 24.69
C ALA A 78 -16.40 -5.03 23.90
N PRO A 79 -15.70 -3.92 24.20
CA PRO A 79 -14.57 -3.42 23.40
C PRO A 79 -13.45 -4.43 23.19
N SER A 80 -13.04 -5.13 24.25
CA SER A 80 -11.97 -6.13 24.19
C SER A 80 -12.30 -7.29 23.24
N ARG A 81 -13.53 -7.77 23.27
CA ARG A 81 -14.01 -8.87 22.39
C ARG A 81 -14.09 -8.43 20.93
N TYR A 82 -14.59 -7.22 20.68
CA TYR A 82 -14.62 -6.65 19.35
C TYR A 82 -13.18 -6.51 18.79
N LEU A 83 -12.29 -5.91 19.57
CA LEU A 83 -10.91 -5.67 19.19
C LEU A 83 -10.19 -6.98 18.87
N GLU A 84 -10.31 -8.01 19.70
CA GLU A 84 -9.66 -9.30 19.45
C GLU A 84 -10.13 -9.95 18.15
N ARG A 85 -11.42 -9.93 17.86
CA ARG A 85 -12.00 -10.43 16.60
C ARG A 85 -11.51 -9.63 15.41
N SER A 86 -11.51 -8.30 15.52
CA SER A 86 -11.09 -7.40 14.45
C SER A 86 -9.61 -7.57 14.13
N LEU A 87 -8.73 -7.58 15.14
CA LEU A 87 -7.29 -7.78 14.98
C LEU A 87 -6.96 -9.19 14.43
N SER A 88 -7.70 -10.22 14.84
CA SER A 88 -7.52 -11.57 14.33
C SER A 88 -7.86 -11.66 12.85
N ARG A 89 -9.01 -11.09 12.46
CA ARG A 89 -9.46 -11.03 11.05
C ARG A 89 -8.47 -10.22 10.20
N PHE A 90 -8.04 -9.07 10.69
CA PHE A 90 -7.14 -8.18 9.97
C PHE A 90 -5.76 -8.81 9.77
N SER A 91 -5.16 -9.39 10.81
CA SER A 91 -3.87 -10.06 10.70
C SER A 91 -3.93 -11.33 9.85
N TYR A 92 -5.04 -12.09 9.88
CA TYR A 92 -5.26 -13.22 8.99
C TYR A 92 -5.29 -12.76 7.53
N ALA A 93 -6.06 -11.72 7.21
CA ALA A 93 -6.14 -11.16 5.87
C ALA A 93 -4.75 -10.71 5.36
N LEU A 94 -3.99 -9.94 6.15
CA LEU A 94 -2.63 -9.52 5.79
C LEU A 94 -1.69 -10.69 5.45
N ARG A 95 -1.84 -11.83 6.13
CA ARG A 95 -1.00 -13.03 5.90
C ARG A 95 -1.41 -13.83 4.68
N THR A 96 -2.71 -13.94 4.40
CA THR A 96 -3.25 -14.84 3.37
C THR A 96 -3.49 -14.18 2.02
N SER A 97 -3.83 -12.88 2.03
CA SER A 97 -4.14 -12.12 0.80
C SER A 97 -3.05 -12.20 -0.27
N PRO A 98 -1.73 -12.11 0.04
CA PRO A 98 -0.71 -12.17 -1.00
C PRO A 98 -0.70 -13.49 -1.78
N ALA A 99 -1.05 -14.62 -1.14
CA ALA A 99 -1.14 -15.91 -1.83
C ALA A 99 -2.38 -15.98 -2.74
N GLY A 100 -3.51 -15.44 -2.28
CA GLY A 100 -4.74 -15.33 -3.09
C GLY A 100 -4.53 -14.49 -4.34
N ILE A 101 -3.91 -13.31 -4.17
CA ILE A 101 -3.57 -12.40 -5.28
C ILE A 101 -2.62 -13.09 -6.27
N ALA A 102 -1.57 -13.75 -5.78
CA ALA A 102 -0.61 -14.46 -6.65
C ALA A 102 -1.27 -15.56 -7.47
N ARG A 103 -2.21 -16.31 -6.88
CA ARG A 103 -2.99 -17.34 -7.61
C ARG A 103 -3.84 -16.72 -8.71
N HIS A 104 -4.59 -15.67 -8.44
CA HIS A 104 -5.41 -14.98 -9.44
C HIS A 104 -4.56 -14.35 -10.55
N PHE A 105 -3.40 -13.79 -10.20
CA PHE A 105 -2.46 -13.22 -11.16
C PHE A 105 -1.90 -14.30 -12.11
N LEU A 106 -1.49 -15.44 -11.59
CA LEU A 106 -1.03 -16.59 -12.39
C LEU A 106 -2.10 -17.05 -13.39
N LEU A 107 -3.36 -17.13 -12.94
CA LEU A 107 -4.48 -17.52 -13.81
C LEU A 107 -4.73 -16.50 -14.93
N ALA A 108 -4.61 -15.23 -14.64
CA ALA A 108 -4.82 -14.14 -15.62
C ALA A 108 -3.76 -14.12 -16.73
N LEU A 109 -2.53 -14.53 -16.44
CA LEU A 109 -1.48 -14.64 -17.46
C LEU A 109 -1.73 -15.77 -18.48
N GLY A 110 -2.60 -16.73 -18.15
CA GLY A 110 -2.92 -17.87 -19.03
C GLY A 110 -1.73 -18.78 -19.31
N LYS A 111 -1.93 -19.78 -20.18
CA LYS A 111 -0.91 -20.77 -20.55
C LYS A 111 -0.21 -20.47 -21.89
N ALA A 112 -0.72 -19.51 -22.64
CA ALA A 112 -0.13 -19.12 -23.92
C ALA A 112 1.32 -18.58 -23.73
N LYS A 113 1.91 -18.02 -24.79
CA LYS A 113 3.30 -17.52 -24.78
C LYS A 113 3.69 -16.77 -23.50
N PRO A 114 4.92 -16.94 -23.00
CA PRO A 114 5.43 -16.19 -21.84
C PRO A 114 5.33 -14.68 -22.05
N LYS A 115 5.10 -13.95 -20.97
CA LYS A 115 4.74 -12.52 -21.00
C LYS A 115 5.91 -11.63 -20.61
N ILE A 116 5.93 -10.41 -21.16
CA ILE A 116 6.75 -9.31 -20.68
C ILE A 116 5.88 -8.46 -19.75
N ILE A 117 6.35 -8.22 -18.53
CA ILE A 117 5.66 -7.42 -17.52
C ILE A 117 6.48 -6.17 -17.23
N ILE A 118 5.83 -5.02 -17.25
CA ILE A 118 6.39 -3.78 -16.69
C ILE A 118 5.90 -3.61 -15.28
N THR A 119 6.81 -3.26 -14.37
CA THR A 119 6.48 -2.87 -13.01
C THR A 119 7.23 -1.61 -12.60
N TYR A 120 6.79 -0.98 -11.50
CA TYR A 120 7.38 0.26 -11.00
C TYR A 120 7.49 0.25 -9.48
N SER A 121 8.65 0.74 -8.96
CA SER A 121 8.93 0.78 -7.53
C SER A 121 9.00 -0.62 -6.88
N TYR A 122 8.79 -0.72 -5.55
CA TYR A 122 8.79 -1.97 -4.80
C TYR A 122 7.42 -2.25 -4.20
N SER A 123 6.85 -3.38 -4.58
CA SER A 123 5.65 -3.92 -3.95
C SER A 123 5.85 -5.40 -3.63
N SER A 124 5.75 -5.76 -2.35
CA SER A 124 5.88 -7.16 -1.92
C SER A 124 4.79 -8.07 -2.50
N ILE A 125 3.59 -7.51 -2.74
CA ILE A 125 2.47 -8.22 -3.37
C ILE A 125 2.78 -8.49 -4.84
N VAL A 126 3.20 -7.45 -5.58
CA VAL A 126 3.58 -7.58 -7.00
C VAL A 126 4.74 -8.56 -7.16
N LEU A 127 5.79 -8.40 -6.35
CA LEU A 127 6.94 -9.31 -6.36
C LEU A 127 6.52 -10.77 -6.13
N ARG A 128 5.68 -11.02 -5.11
CA ARG A 128 5.19 -12.38 -4.82
C ARG A 128 4.36 -12.94 -5.98
N ALA A 129 3.50 -12.13 -6.59
CA ALA A 129 2.69 -12.52 -7.74
C ALA A 129 3.57 -12.87 -8.95
N ILE A 130 4.56 -12.05 -9.28
CA ILE A 130 5.53 -12.27 -10.36
C ILE A 130 6.31 -13.57 -10.11
N VAL A 131 6.87 -13.76 -8.92
CA VAL A 131 7.65 -14.96 -8.57
C VAL A 131 6.78 -16.24 -8.62
N ALA A 132 5.54 -16.18 -8.15
CA ALA A 132 4.61 -17.30 -8.24
C ALA A 132 4.24 -17.66 -9.69
N ALA A 133 4.21 -16.65 -10.57
CA ALA A 133 3.88 -16.80 -11.98
C ALA A 133 5.11 -16.95 -12.89
N ARG A 134 6.31 -17.25 -12.36
CA ARG A 134 7.57 -17.26 -13.12
C ARG A 134 7.56 -18.10 -14.39
N SER A 135 6.84 -19.22 -14.42
CA SER A 135 6.69 -20.06 -15.61
C SER A 135 5.86 -19.42 -16.75
N ARG A 136 5.22 -18.28 -16.50
CA ARG A 136 4.40 -17.52 -17.44
C ARG A 136 5.03 -16.17 -17.84
N ILE A 137 6.16 -15.83 -17.24
CA ILE A 137 6.82 -14.55 -17.44
C ILE A 137 8.20 -14.80 -18.04
N TRP A 138 8.42 -14.23 -19.21
CA TRP A 138 9.74 -14.25 -19.86
C TRP A 138 10.64 -13.17 -19.29
N GLN A 139 10.12 -11.95 -19.15
CA GLN A 139 10.89 -10.79 -18.73
C GLN A 139 10.08 -9.85 -17.84
N VAL A 140 10.73 -9.26 -16.85
CA VAL A 140 10.24 -8.11 -16.10
C VAL A 140 11.13 -6.92 -16.37
N ILE A 141 10.52 -5.79 -16.73
CA ILE A 141 11.18 -4.51 -16.91
C ILE A 141 10.73 -3.59 -15.77
N CYS A 142 11.66 -2.98 -15.08
CA CYS A 142 11.42 -2.02 -14.00
C CYS A 142 12.38 -0.85 -14.13
N SER A 143 11.99 0.32 -13.63
CA SER A 143 12.95 1.40 -13.47
C SER A 143 13.59 1.41 -12.09
N GLU A 144 14.62 2.21 -11.91
CA GLU A 144 15.39 2.25 -10.68
C GLU A 144 14.60 2.77 -9.46
N GLY A 145 13.56 3.62 -9.67
CA GLY A 145 12.71 4.16 -8.61
C GLY A 145 13.38 5.25 -7.78
N ARG A 146 13.78 6.36 -8.41
CA ARG A 146 14.32 7.53 -7.69
C ARG A 146 13.29 8.11 -6.70
N PRO A 147 13.71 8.75 -5.59
CA PRO A 147 15.10 8.84 -5.10
C PRO A 147 15.57 7.62 -4.30
N ALA A 148 14.69 6.80 -3.72
CA ALA A 148 15.04 5.73 -2.78
C ALA A 148 15.45 4.41 -3.46
N LEU A 149 15.46 4.35 -4.81
CA LEU A 149 15.94 3.23 -5.63
C LEU A 149 15.21 1.90 -5.39
N GLU A 150 13.91 1.96 -5.07
CA GLU A 150 13.11 0.78 -4.72
C GLU A 150 13.01 -0.23 -5.89
N GLY A 151 13.07 0.24 -7.14
CA GLY A 151 13.09 -0.63 -8.31
C GLY A 151 14.34 -1.51 -8.38
N ARG A 152 15.51 -1.03 -7.91
CA ARG A 152 16.71 -1.85 -7.77
C ARG A 152 16.49 -2.99 -6.80
N LYS A 153 15.82 -2.72 -5.65
CA LYS A 153 15.41 -3.76 -4.69
C LYS A 153 14.48 -4.80 -5.34
N THR A 154 13.52 -4.35 -6.15
CA THR A 154 12.62 -5.23 -6.90
C THR A 154 13.40 -6.16 -7.81
N MET A 155 14.33 -5.63 -8.62
CA MET A 155 15.14 -6.43 -9.53
C MET A 155 16.06 -7.42 -8.83
N GLN A 156 16.70 -7.02 -7.74
CA GLN A 156 17.49 -7.93 -6.91
C GLN A 156 16.65 -9.11 -6.39
N GLN A 157 15.42 -8.86 -5.95
CA GLN A 157 14.53 -9.93 -5.49
C GLN A 157 14.05 -10.84 -6.62
N ILE A 158 13.81 -10.30 -7.82
CA ILE A 158 13.45 -11.09 -9.01
C ILE A 158 14.62 -12.00 -9.39
N LEU A 159 15.85 -11.50 -9.45
CA LEU A 159 17.03 -12.30 -9.73
C LEU A 159 17.25 -13.43 -8.71
N ARG A 160 16.99 -13.14 -7.43
CA ARG A 160 17.15 -14.13 -6.34
C ARG A 160 16.08 -15.22 -6.34
N ARG A 161 14.82 -14.87 -6.62
CA ARG A 161 13.64 -15.71 -6.35
C ARG A 161 12.87 -16.12 -7.60
N GLY A 162 13.02 -15.37 -8.70
CA GLY A 162 12.30 -15.57 -9.95
C GLY A 162 13.14 -16.31 -10.98
N LYS A 163 13.78 -17.45 -10.61
CA LYS A 163 14.62 -18.25 -11.54
C LYS A 163 13.92 -18.45 -12.89
N GLY A 164 14.62 -18.10 -13.99
CA GLY A 164 14.10 -18.19 -15.34
C GLY A 164 13.40 -16.91 -15.86
N ILE A 165 13.20 -15.89 -15.02
CA ILE A 165 12.69 -14.59 -15.47
C ILE A 165 13.86 -13.71 -15.90
N GLY A 166 13.80 -13.16 -17.11
CA GLY A 166 14.70 -12.08 -17.56
C GLY A 166 14.42 -10.80 -16.75
N ALA A 167 15.47 -10.16 -16.21
CA ALA A 167 15.37 -8.92 -15.45
C ALA A 167 16.01 -7.78 -16.22
N CYS A 168 15.27 -6.69 -16.47
CA CYS A 168 15.73 -5.51 -17.17
C CYS A 168 15.48 -4.25 -16.32
N LEU A 169 16.52 -3.47 -16.07
CA LEU A 169 16.44 -2.23 -15.31
C LEU A 169 16.69 -1.02 -16.23
N THR A 170 15.88 0.02 -16.07
CA THR A 170 16.03 1.28 -16.83
C THR A 170 15.90 2.49 -15.89
N THR A 171 16.01 3.70 -16.40
CA THR A 171 15.71 4.93 -15.66
C THR A 171 14.21 5.17 -15.57
N ASP A 172 13.76 5.96 -14.58
CA ASP A 172 12.35 6.26 -14.41
C ASP A 172 11.75 6.95 -15.64
N ALA A 173 12.50 7.88 -16.22
CA ALA A 173 12.08 8.61 -17.42
C ALA A 173 11.92 7.71 -18.67
N ALA A 174 12.69 6.63 -18.78
CA ALA A 174 12.67 5.76 -19.97
C ALA A 174 11.69 4.58 -19.85
N LEU A 175 11.15 4.28 -18.66
CA LEU A 175 10.31 3.09 -18.45
C LEU A 175 9.07 3.07 -19.36
N HIS A 176 8.45 4.22 -19.62
CA HIS A 176 7.27 4.32 -20.48
C HIS A 176 7.52 3.82 -21.92
N MET A 177 8.75 3.96 -22.44
CA MET A 177 9.09 3.55 -23.81
C MET A 177 8.89 2.04 -24.02
N PHE A 178 9.01 1.24 -22.98
CA PHE A 178 8.89 -0.21 -23.04
C PHE A 178 7.45 -0.71 -22.88
N THR A 179 6.50 0.18 -22.52
CA THR A 179 5.11 -0.19 -22.24
C THR A 179 4.42 -0.82 -23.47
N ALA A 180 4.74 -0.35 -24.69
CA ALA A 180 4.17 -0.86 -25.91
C ALA A 180 4.52 -2.35 -26.18
N TYR A 181 5.67 -2.81 -25.70
CA TYR A 181 6.15 -4.18 -25.86
C TYR A 181 5.70 -5.12 -24.73
N SER A 182 5.07 -4.60 -23.71
CA SER A 182 4.65 -5.39 -22.55
C SER A 182 3.27 -6.00 -22.73
N HIS A 183 2.98 -7.05 -21.95
CA HIS A 183 1.66 -7.62 -21.83
C HIS A 183 0.76 -6.74 -20.94
N ALA A 184 1.30 -6.23 -19.86
CA ALA A 184 0.60 -5.36 -18.93
C ALA A 184 1.59 -4.49 -18.13
N LEU A 185 1.13 -3.32 -17.70
CA LEU A 185 1.71 -2.56 -16.60
C LEU A 185 1.14 -3.11 -15.28
N VAL A 186 1.99 -3.64 -14.42
CA VAL A 186 1.61 -4.25 -13.14
C VAL A 186 2.22 -3.46 -12.00
N VAL A 187 1.41 -2.79 -11.21
CA VAL A 187 1.85 -1.95 -10.09
C VAL A 187 1.17 -2.34 -8.78
N GLY A 188 1.78 -1.99 -7.67
CA GLY A 188 1.16 -2.06 -6.35
C GLY A 188 0.29 -0.84 -6.08
N ALA A 189 -0.29 -0.80 -4.88
CA ALA A 189 -0.87 0.40 -4.30
C ALA A 189 -0.61 0.43 -2.79
N ASP A 190 -0.43 1.62 -2.23
CA ASP A 190 -0.36 1.83 -0.79
C ASP A 190 -1.75 2.10 -0.21
N SER A 191 -2.66 2.64 -1.04
CA SER A 191 -4.07 2.85 -0.72
C SER A 191 -4.91 2.73 -1.98
N LEU A 192 -6.15 2.22 -1.84
CA LEU A 192 -7.18 2.20 -2.86
C LEU A 192 -8.34 3.09 -2.41
N ALA A 193 -8.54 4.22 -3.07
CA ALA A 193 -9.60 5.19 -2.80
C ALA A 193 -10.73 5.10 -3.85
N GLU A 194 -11.80 5.86 -3.65
CA GLU A 194 -12.96 5.85 -4.56
C GLU A 194 -12.63 6.36 -5.97
N THR A 195 -11.70 7.29 -6.09
CA THR A 195 -11.38 7.98 -7.35
C THR A 195 -10.07 7.53 -7.99
N GLY A 196 -9.27 6.74 -7.26
CA GLY A 196 -7.94 6.34 -7.70
C GLY A 196 -7.22 5.51 -6.66
N PHE A 197 -5.93 5.40 -6.80
CA PHE A 197 -5.06 4.70 -5.85
C PHE A 197 -3.79 5.51 -5.60
N ILE A 198 -3.17 5.27 -4.46
CA ILE A 198 -1.92 5.92 -4.07
C ILE A 198 -0.79 4.94 -4.28
N ASN A 199 0.25 5.40 -4.95
CA ASN A 199 1.47 4.64 -5.16
C ASN A 199 2.66 5.60 -5.31
N LYS A 200 3.85 5.08 -5.52
CA LYS A 200 5.09 5.83 -5.77
C LYS A 200 4.87 6.92 -6.84
N ALA A 201 5.41 8.12 -6.58
CA ALA A 201 5.43 9.23 -7.54
C ALA A 201 6.04 8.78 -8.88
N GLY A 202 5.39 9.11 -10.02
CA GLY A 202 5.69 8.61 -11.36
C GLY A 202 4.73 7.52 -11.86
N THR A 203 3.94 6.90 -10.97
CA THR A 203 2.94 5.89 -11.36
C THR A 203 1.86 6.48 -12.26
N GLY A 204 1.40 7.70 -11.98
CA GLY A 204 0.34 8.37 -12.74
C GLY A 204 0.71 8.59 -14.21
N ALA A 205 1.94 9.01 -14.47
CA ALA A 205 2.46 9.17 -15.82
C ALA A 205 2.50 7.84 -16.60
N LEU A 206 2.98 6.76 -15.96
CA LEU A 206 3.00 5.43 -16.55
C LEU A 206 1.60 4.89 -16.83
N VAL A 207 0.67 5.09 -15.91
CA VAL A 207 -0.74 4.68 -16.04
C VAL A 207 -1.42 5.45 -17.17
N ALA A 208 -1.21 6.76 -17.26
CA ALA A 208 -1.76 7.59 -18.34
C ALA A 208 -1.23 7.15 -19.70
N HIS A 209 0.08 6.91 -19.82
CA HIS A 209 0.69 6.43 -21.06
C HIS A 209 0.16 5.03 -21.44
N ALA A 210 0.11 4.09 -20.50
CA ALA A 210 -0.41 2.74 -20.75
C ALA A 210 -1.87 2.77 -21.20
N ALA A 211 -2.71 3.62 -20.59
CA ALA A 211 -4.10 3.82 -21.00
C ALA A 211 -4.21 4.39 -22.41
N GLN A 212 -3.39 5.38 -22.75
CA GLN A 212 -3.35 6.02 -24.07
C GLN A 212 -3.05 5.01 -25.20
N ILE A 213 -2.14 4.08 -24.95
CA ILE A 213 -1.77 3.06 -25.94
C ILE A 213 -2.56 1.75 -25.82
N GLY A 214 -3.61 1.73 -24.99
CA GLY A 214 -4.50 0.58 -24.81
C GLY A 214 -3.87 -0.63 -24.12
N ARG A 215 -2.80 -0.43 -23.32
CA ARG A 215 -2.18 -1.52 -22.56
C ARG A 215 -2.93 -1.79 -21.27
N PRO A 216 -3.15 -3.08 -20.89
CA PRO A 216 -3.76 -3.44 -19.62
C PRO A 216 -2.97 -2.89 -18.44
N ILE A 217 -3.66 -2.32 -17.46
CA ILE A 217 -3.11 -1.77 -16.23
C ILE A 217 -3.66 -2.58 -15.07
N TRP A 218 -2.80 -3.31 -14.37
CA TRP A 218 -3.16 -4.19 -13.27
C TRP A 218 -2.61 -3.64 -11.95
N VAL A 219 -3.50 -3.23 -11.06
CA VAL A 219 -3.17 -2.75 -9.72
C VAL A 219 -3.36 -3.91 -8.74
N LEU A 220 -2.29 -4.40 -8.14
CA LEU A 220 -2.31 -5.50 -7.19
C LEU A 220 -2.28 -4.97 -5.76
N ALA A 221 -3.35 -5.17 -5.02
CA ALA A 221 -3.44 -4.71 -3.63
C ALA A 221 -4.44 -5.55 -2.84
N ASP A 222 -4.14 -5.82 -1.57
CA ASP A 222 -5.07 -6.51 -0.69
C ASP A 222 -6.15 -5.56 -0.13
N THR A 223 -7.25 -6.13 0.36
CA THR A 223 -8.40 -5.35 0.85
C THR A 223 -8.12 -4.54 2.12
N SER A 224 -6.99 -4.72 2.80
CA SER A 224 -6.59 -3.85 3.92
C SER A 224 -6.24 -2.43 3.45
N LYS A 225 -5.96 -2.26 2.16
CA LYS A 225 -5.61 -0.98 1.53
C LYS A 225 -6.82 -0.17 1.05
N LEU A 226 -8.03 -0.69 1.20
CA LEU A 226 -9.25 0.06 0.89
C LEU A 226 -9.39 1.25 1.84
N LEU A 227 -9.50 2.46 1.27
CA LEU A 227 -9.51 3.71 2.03
C LEU A 227 -10.82 4.46 1.81
N PRO A 228 -11.77 4.40 2.78
CA PRO A 228 -12.98 5.19 2.74
C PRO A 228 -12.68 6.69 2.69
N ARG A 229 -13.54 7.46 2.00
CA ARG A 229 -13.37 8.90 1.81
C ARG A 229 -13.13 9.66 3.13
N ALA A 230 -13.84 9.31 4.19
CA ALA A 230 -13.68 9.96 5.49
C ALA A 230 -12.29 9.73 6.10
N ILE A 231 -11.67 8.57 5.83
CA ILE A 231 -10.30 8.26 6.27
C ILE A 231 -9.28 8.89 5.30
N ASP A 232 -9.55 8.90 4.01
CA ASP A 232 -8.68 9.54 3.00
C ASP A 232 -8.56 11.05 3.25
N ALA A 233 -9.63 11.70 3.72
CA ALA A 233 -9.64 13.11 4.06
C ALA A 233 -8.69 13.51 5.21
N ILE A 234 -8.30 12.57 6.06
CA ILE A 234 -7.38 12.79 7.19
C ILE A 234 -5.95 12.31 6.91
N ARG A 235 -5.73 11.74 5.72
CA ARG A 235 -4.43 11.33 5.27
C ARG A 235 -3.54 12.54 4.96
N SER A 236 -2.27 12.48 5.30
CA SER A 236 -1.29 13.48 4.87
C SER A 236 -0.31 12.90 3.86
N ASP A 237 0.14 13.74 2.94
CA ASP A 237 1.18 13.38 1.98
C ASP A 237 2.54 13.31 2.67
N ARG A 238 3.40 12.46 2.13
CA ARG A 238 4.74 12.28 2.64
C ARG A 238 5.76 12.78 1.63
N TYR A 239 6.57 13.72 2.09
CA TYR A 239 7.74 14.19 1.37
C TYR A 239 9.00 13.53 1.94
N GLY A 240 9.94 13.22 1.06
CA GLY A 240 11.27 12.75 1.41
C GLY A 240 12.20 13.89 1.78
N LEU A 241 13.41 13.53 2.19
CA LEU A 241 14.46 14.53 2.47
C LEU A 241 14.98 15.13 1.15
N ASP A 242 15.28 16.42 1.17
CA ASP A 242 15.87 17.13 0.02
C ASP A 242 17.19 16.50 -0.42
N SER A 243 17.99 16.05 0.55
CA SER A 243 19.28 15.40 0.34
C SER A 243 19.21 14.08 -0.47
N GLU A 244 18.05 13.44 -0.54
CA GLU A 244 17.84 12.24 -1.39
C GLU A 244 17.78 12.59 -2.88
N ILE A 245 17.38 13.80 -3.21
CA ILE A 245 17.40 14.35 -4.58
C ILE A 245 18.79 14.89 -4.88
N TRP A 246 19.28 15.79 -4.01
CA TRP A 246 20.59 16.42 -4.17
C TRP A 246 21.18 16.82 -2.81
N ALA A 247 22.15 16.02 -2.34
CA ALA A 247 22.76 16.19 -1.01
C ALA A 247 23.50 17.53 -0.81
N ALA A 248 24.09 18.08 -1.88
CA ALA A 248 24.84 19.35 -1.87
C ALA A 248 24.07 20.45 -2.64
N ALA A 249 22.77 20.53 -2.50
CA ALA A 249 21.97 21.54 -3.18
C ALA A 249 22.32 22.96 -2.72
N PRO A 250 22.34 23.95 -3.64
CA PRO A 250 22.52 25.35 -3.29
C PRO A 250 21.43 25.84 -2.33
N ARG A 251 21.78 26.70 -1.36
CA ARG A 251 20.85 27.17 -0.31
C ARG A 251 19.56 27.87 -0.81
N ARG A 252 19.60 28.45 -2.03
CA ARG A 252 18.44 29.13 -2.64
C ARG A 252 17.58 28.24 -3.50
N LEU A 253 17.91 26.95 -3.62
CA LEU A 253 17.14 25.97 -4.40
C LEU A 253 16.09 25.32 -3.50
N SER A 254 14.81 25.43 -3.89
CA SER A 254 13.74 24.65 -3.30
C SER A 254 13.69 23.26 -3.95
N ILE A 255 13.68 22.22 -3.14
CA ILE A 255 13.57 20.84 -3.59
C ILE A 255 12.20 20.28 -3.18
N LEU A 256 11.49 19.69 -4.13
CA LEU A 256 10.25 18.97 -3.89
C LEU A 256 10.50 17.48 -4.09
N ASN A 257 10.36 16.70 -3.02
CA ASN A 257 10.59 15.24 -3.03
C ASN A 257 9.32 14.47 -2.63
N PRO A 258 8.25 14.46 -3.46
CA PRO A 258 7.06 13.67 -3.17
C PRO A 258 7.38 12.19 -3.33
N TYR A 259 7.10 11.38 -2.28
CA TYR A 259 7.28 9.93 -2.36
C TYR A 259 6.10 9.24 -3.02
N PHE A 260 4.90 9.74 -2.82
CA PHE A 260 3.65 9.15 -3.28
C PHE A 260 2.81 10.16 -4.03
N GLU A 261 1.98 9.66 -4.91
CA GLU A 261 0.98 10.44 -5.63
C GLU A 261 -0.35 9.70 -5.68
N THR A 262 -1.42 10.45 -5.87
CA THR A 262 -2.74 9.90 -6.17
C THR A 262 -2.88 9.74 -7.68
N THR A 263 -2.96 8.49 -8.12
CA THR A 263 -3.19 8.12 -9.52
C THR A 263 -4.69 7.88 -9.73
N ARG A 264 -5.34 8.68 -10.58
CA ARG A 264 -6.75 8.47 -10.94
C ARG A 264 -6.93 7.19 -11.75
N TYR A 265 -8.05 6.50 -11.56
CA TYR A 265 -8.40 5.37 -12.41
C TYR A 265 -8.58 5.83 -13.85
N GLN A 266 -7.82 5.22 -14.75
CA GLN A 266 -7.88 5.42 -16.20
C GLN A 266 -8.61 4.26 -16.87
N PRO A 267 -9.07 4.40 -18.13
CA PRO A 267 -9.49 3.26 -18.95
C PRO A 267 -8.42 2.16 -18.96
N GLY A 268 -8.85 0.90 -18.92
CA GLY A 268 -7.94 -0.26 -18.89
C GLY A 268 -7.41 -0.63 -17.51
N VAL A 269 -7.70 0.15 -16.44
CA VAL A 269 -7.33 -0.21 -15.06
C VAL A 269 -8.23 -1.32 -14.54
N SER A 270 -7.60 -2.39 -14.07
CA SER A 270 -8.23 -3.47 -13.31
C SER A 270 -7.49 -3.67 -12.00
N ILE A 271 -8.23 -3.87 -10.91
CA ILE A 271 -7.66 -4.07 -9.57
C ILE A 271 -7.74 -5.55 -9.24
N LEU A 272 -6.63 -6.14 -8.84
CA LEU A 272 -6.57 -7.53 -8.38
C LEU A 272 -6.39 -7.58 -6.88
N THR A 273 -7.39 -8.15 -6.21
CA THR A 273 -7.36 -8.40 -4.77
C THR A 273 -7.33 -9.91 -4.49
N GLU A 274 -7.22 -10.31 -3.24
CA GLU A 274 -7.38 -11.71 -2.82
C GLU A 274 -8.79 -12.27 -3.11
N LYS A 275 -9.77 -11.38 -3.33
CA LYS A 275 -11.13 -11.72 -3.72
C LYS A 275 -11.31 -11.80 -5.24
N GLY A 276 -10.23 -11.67 -6.01
CA GLY A 276 -10.24 -11.67 -7.47
C GLY A 276 -10.27 -10.28 -8.10
N TRP A 277 -10.52 -10.24 -9.40
CA TRP A 277 -10.54 -9.02 -10.21
C TRP A 277 -11.70 -8.10 -9.85
N ARG A 278 -11.42 -6.80 -9.85
CA ARG A 278 -12.39 -5.73 -9.63
C ARG A 278 -12.21 -4.62 -10.66
N THR A 279 -13.33 -4.11 -11.15
CA THR A 279 -13.35 -2.83 -11.85
C THR A 279 -13.26 -1.68 -10.83
N PRO A 280 -12.85 -0.47 -11.25
CA PRO A 280 -12.92 0.72 -10.38
C PRO A 280 -14.32 0.96 -9.77
N ALA A 281 -15.39 0.67 -10.52
CA ALA A 281 -16.76 0.80 -10.01
C ALA A 281 -17.10 -0.21 -8.90
N GLN A 282 -16.66 -1.46 -9.05
CA GLN A 282 -16.82 -2.48 -8.00
C GLN A 282 -16.00 -2.11 -6.77
N MET A 283 -14.77 -1.65 -6.96
CA MET A 283 -13.89 -1.22 -5.87
C MET A 283 -14.51 -0.05 -5.09
N ARG A 284 -15.07 0.93 -5.78
CA ARG A 284 -15.78 2.06 -5.15
C ARG A 284 -16.94 1.59 -4.27
N ARG A 285 -17.71 0.59 -4.71
CA ARG A 285 -18.80 0.01 -3.91
C ARG A 285 -18.28 -0.69 -2.65
N GLU A 286 -17.19 -1.48 -2.77
CA GLU A 286 -16.58 -2.14 -1.62
C GLU A 286 -16.02 -1.13 -0.61
N ILE A 287 -15.41 -0.03 -1.07
CA ILE A 287 -14.89 1.04 -0.21
C ILE A 287 -16.05 1.73 0.56
N LYS A 288 -17.14 2.05 -0.12
CA LYS A 288 -18.30 2.71 0.51
C LYS A 288 -19.00 1.84 1.55
N ALA A 289 -18.90 0.51 1.42
CA ALA A 289 -19.49 -0.42 2.40
C ALA A 289 -18.69 -0.54 3.71
N ILE A 290 -17.51 0.08 3.80
CA ILE A 290 -16.67 0.01 5.00
C ILE A 290 -17.24 0.96 6.06
N LYS A 291 -17.56 0.41 7.24
CA LYS A 291 -17.99 1.20 8.39
C LYS A 291 -16.82 2.07 8.89
N VAL A 292 -17.05 3.35 9.06
CA VAL A 292 -16.08 4.31 9.62
C VAL A 292 -16.64 4.87 10.91
N SER A 293 -15.82 4.89 11.96
CA SER A 293 -16.20 5.48 13.24
C SER A 293 -16.31 7.00 13.11
N PRO A 294 -17.40 7.61 13.60
CA PRO A 294 -17.52 9.07 13.65
C PRO A 294 -16.45 9.72 14.55
N LEU A 295 -15.91 8.97 15.51
CA LEU A 295 -14.85 9.45 16.41
C LEU A 295 -13.53 9.65 15.71
N LEU A 296 -13.30 8.96 14.58
CA LEU A 296 -12.02 9.01 13.88
C LEU A 296 -11.66 10.42 13.39
N ALA A 297 -12.64 11.16 12.88
CA ALA A 297 -12.44 12.54 12.42
C ALA A 297 -12.09 13.50 13.56
N ALA A 298 -12.62 13.26 14.76
CA ALA A 298 -12.32 14.07 15.95
C ALA A 298 -10.89 13.85 16.50
N LEU A 299 -10.26 12.72 16.15
CA LEU A 299 -8.89 12.39 16.58
C LEU A 299 -7.82 13.15 15.78
N VAL A 300 -8.16 13.68 14.61
CA VAL A 300 -7.22 14.41 13.75
C VAL A 300 -7.64 15.88 13.76
N LYS A 301 -6.89 16.72 14.49
CA LYS A 301 -7.04 18.18 14.32
C LYS A 301 -6.66 18.50 12.88
N PRO A 302 -7.46 19.31 12.15
CA PRO A 302 -7.03 19.77 10.84
C PRO A 302 -5.67 20.45 10.97
N PRO A 303 -4.74 20.23 10.02
CA PRO A 303 -3.49 20.99 10.02
C PRO A 303 -3.87 22.47 10.00
N HIS A 304 -3.32 23.25 10.93
CA HIS A 304 -3.47 24.72 10.89
C HIS A 304 -3.02 25.16 9.50
N ARG A 305 -3.94 25.72 8.73
CA ARG A 305 -3.58 26.44 7.50
C ARG A 305 -2.80 27.67 7.94
N SER A 306 -1.48 27.55 7.94
CA SER A 306 -0.57 28.70 7.98
C SER A 306 -0.23 29.12 6.57
#